data_b5265459fc64a67a78b2984f235eb2b3
#
_entry.id   b5265459fc64a67a78b2984f235eb2b3
#
_cell.length_a   1.000
_cell.length_b   1.000
_cell.length_c   1.000
_cell.angle_alpha   90.00
_cell.angle_beta   90.00
_cell.angle_gamma   90.00
#
_symmetry.space_group_name_H-M   'P 1'
#
loop_
_entity.id
_entity.type
_entity.pdbx_description
1 polymer ?
#
loop_
_entity_poly.entity_id
_entity_poly.type
_entity_poly.pdbx_seq_one_letter_code
_entity_poly.pdbx_strand_id
1 'polypeptide(L)'
;PAEGREVLIQRNANHEFDVTDEVHPDTAEVAALAARIVGLDIAGVDLVCEDISKPLADQRGAIVEVNAGPGLLMHLKPGVGKPRPVGKAIVEHLFPSGTDGRIPLVGVTGSHGKTTVCHLIARLLTLSGKHTGLASSNGLFLDRRRSSQRDCANWESAHRILLNRAVEAAVLENGGDSILTEGLAYDRCQVGVITNIVFAVAIQANNA
;
A
#
# COMPACT_ATOMS: atom_id res chain seq x y z
N PRO A 1 -38.27 -13.66 -17.78
CA PRO A 1 -38.57 -14.88 -18.55
C PRO A 1 -39.95 -15.38 -18.20
N ALA A 2 -40.58 -16.08 -19.13
CA ALA A 2 -41.88 -16.68 -18.85
C ALA A 2 -41.72 -17.78 -17.75
N GLU A 3 -42.77 -18.00 -16.96
CA GLU A 3 -42.78 -18.99 -15.90
C GLU A 3 -42.42 -20.37 -16.47
N GLY A 4 -41.51 -21.09 -15.81
CA GLY A 4 -41.02 -22.41 -16.22
C GLY A 4 -39.95 -22.41 -17.32
N ARG A 5 -39.50 -21.26 -17.82
CA ARG A 5 -38.39 -21.15 -18.77
C ARG A 5 -37.06 -21.10 -18.04
N GLU A 6 -36.22 -22.10 -18.24
CA GLU A 6 -34.82 -22.03 -17.82
C GLU A 6 -34.04 -21.04 -18.67
N VAL A 7 -33.34 -20.09 -18.03
CA VAL A 7 -32.47 -19.14 -18.66
C VAL A 7 -31.07 -19.35 -18.12
N LEU A 8 -30.14 -19.67 -19.01
CA LEU A 8 -28.75 -19.78 -18.64
C LEU A 8 -28.19 -18.36 -18.41
N ILE A 9 -27.85 -18.06 -17.15
CA ILE A 9 -27.27 -16.78 -16.75
C ILE A 9 -25.75 -16.80 -16.96
N GLN A 10 -25.08 -17.89 -16.52
CA GLN A 10 -23.65 -18.03 -16.65
C GLN A 10 -23.21 -19.50 -16.55
N ARG A 11 -22.27 -19.94 -17.36
CA ARG A 11 -21.71 -21.32 -17.29
C ARG A 11 -20.39 -21.40 -16.51
N ASN A 12 -19.60 -20.33 -16.54
CA ASN A 12 -18.30 -20.25 -15.88
C ASN A 12 -18.00 -18.77 -15.57
N ALA A 13 -17.02 -18.53 -14.71
CA ALA A 13 -16.70 -17.20 -14.19
C ALA A 13 -15.94 -16.27 -15.16
N ASN A 14 -15.76 -16.66 -16.43
CA ASN A 14 -14.91 -15.91 -17.38
C ASN A 14 -15.67 -15.63 -18.67
N HIS A 15 -16.68 -14.76 -18.60
CA HIS A 15 -17.44 -14.28 -19.76
C HIS A 15 -17.29 -12.78 -19.98
N GLU A 16 -16.17 -12.23 -19.57
CA GLU A 16 -15.88 -10.81 -19.74
C GLU A 16 -15.44 -10.53 -21.17
N PHE A 17 -16.06 -9.50 -21.74
CA PHE A 17 -15.68 -8.93 -23.02
C PHE A 17 -14.92 -7.63 -22.78
N ASP A 18 -13.73 -7.50 -23.37
CA ASP A 18 -13.04 -6.23 -23.38
C ASP A 18 -13.67 -5.29 -24.39
N VAL A 19 -14.35 -4.27 -23.91
CA VAL A 19 -14.98 -3.20 -24.70
C VAL A 19 -14.33 -1.83 -24.43
N THR A 20 -13.11 -1.82 -23.90
CA THR A 20 -12.42 -0.60 -23.47
C THR A 20 -12.33 0.44 -24.61
N ASP A 21 -12.07 -0.01 -25.84
CA ASP A 21 -11.91 0.89 -26.99
C ASP A 21 -13.27 1.42 -27.51
N GLU A 22 -14.40 0.89 -27.00
CA GLU A 22 -15.76 1.24 -27.43
C GLU A 22 -16.44 2.17 -26.42
N VAL A 23 -15.89 2.33 -25.21
CA VAL A 23 -16.50 3.14 -24.15
C VAL A 23 -16.63 4.60 -24.56
N HIS A 24 -17.87 5.13 -24.47
CA HIS A 24 -18.11 6.54 -24.74
C HIS A 24 -17.34 7.44 -23.76
N PRO A 25 -16.71 8.53 -24.22
CA PRO A 25 -15.95 9.43 -23.34
C PRO A 25 -16.74 9.95 -22.14
N ASP A 26 -17.99 10.36 -22.34
CA ASP A 26 -18.86 10.84 -21.26
C ASP A 26 -19.13 9.75 -20.21
N THR A 27 -19.28 8.51 -20.64
CA THR A 27 -19.44 7.36 -19.73
C THR A 27 -18.18 7.15 -18.88
N ALA A 28 -17.00 7.23 -19.49
CA ALA A 28 -15.74 7.14 -18.79
C ALA A 28 -15.56 8.30 -17.79
N GLU A 29 -15.93 9.52 -18.17
CA GLU A 29 -15.87 10.70 -17.29
C GLU A 29 -16.80 10.59 -16.09
N VAL A 30 -18.04 10.14 -16.31
CA VAL A 30 -19.03 9.91 -15.24
C VAL A 30 -18.54 8.82 -14.27
N ALA A 31 -17.97 7.73 -14.76
CA ALA A 31 -17.38 6.69 -13.92
C ALA A 31 -16.20 7.21 -13.09
N ALA A 32 -15.30 7.99 -13.71
CA ALA A 32 -14.19 8.62 -12.99
C ALA A 32 -14.69 9.65 -11.95
N LEU A 33 -15.76 10.38 -12.25
CA LEU A 33 -16.38 11.32 -11.30
C LEU A 33 -16.96 10.58 -10.10
N ALA A 34 -17.64 9.45 -10.31
CA ALA A 34 -18.19 8.63 -9.23
C ALA A 34 -17.10 8.15 -8.27
N ALA A 35 -15.97 7.66 -8.78
CA ALA A 35 -14.82 7.28 -7.96
C ALA A 35 -14.29 8.46 -7.13
N ARG A 36 -14.15 9.66 -7.73
CA ARG A 36 -13.71 10.88 -7.02
C ARG A 36 -14.68 11.33 -5.93
N ILE A 37 -16.00 11.24 -6.18
CA ILE A 37 -17.03 11.60 -5.17
C ILE A 37 -16.95 10.69 -3.94
N VAL A 38 -16.71 9.40 -4.16
CA VAL A 38 -16.49 8.42 -3.08
C VAL A 38 -15.13 8.60 -2.38
N GLY A 39 -14.20 9.32 -3.00
CA GLY A 39 -12.85 9.57 -2.47
C GLY A 39 -11.85 8.47 -2.79
N LEU A 40 -12.08 7.71 -3.86
CA LEU A 40 -11.17 6.65 -4.33
C LEU A 40 -10.34 7.14 -5.51
N ASP A 41 -9.04 6.90 -5.46
CA ASP A 41 -8.10 7.16 -6.56
C ASP A 41 -7.99 5.96 -7.51
N ILE A 42 -8.30 4.77 -7.03
CA ILE A 42 -8.39 3.53 -7.78
C ILE A 42 -9.71 2.84 -7.39
N ALA A 43 -10.57 2.59 -8.36
CA ALA A 43 -11.87 1.97 -8.12
C ALA A 43 -12.30 1.09 -9.30
N GLY A 44 -13.11 0.08 -9.01
CA GLY A 44 -13.96 -0.57 -9.98
C GLY A 44 -15.32 0.10 -9.98
N VAL A 45 -15.85 0.40 -11.14
CA VAL A 45 -17.17 1.03 -11.26
C VAL A 45 -18.07 0.13 -12.11
N ASP A 46 -19.09 -0.41 -11.46
CA ASP A 46 -20.08 -1.26 -12.12
C ASP A 46 -21.21 -0.36 -12.65
N LEU A 47 -21.50 -0.50 -13.92
CA LEU A 47 -22.56 0.26 -14.58
C LEU A 47 -23.44 -0.65 -15.44
N VAL A 48 -24.67 -0.23 -15.67
CA VAL A 48 -25.63 -0.91 -16.55
C VAL A 48 -26.01 0.04 -17.67
N CYS A 49 -25.92 -0.43 -18.91
CA CYS A 49 -26.33 0.30 -20.11
C CYS A 49 -26.72 -0.68 -21.21
N GLU A 50 -27.45 -0.20 -22.21
CA GLU A 50 -27.80 -0.98 -23.39
C GLU A 50 -26.65 -1.00 -24.42
N ASP A 51 -25.92 0.10 -24.54
CA ASP A 51 -24.82 0.29 -25.46
C ASP A 51 -23.73 1.15 -24.86
N ILE A 52 -22.56 0.55 -24.61
CA ILE A 52 -21.43 1.21 -23.95
C ILE A 52 -20.83 2.36 -24.79
N SER A 53 -21.07 2.36 -26.09
CA SER A 53 -20.62 3.39 -27.02
C SER A 53 -21.48 4.67 -27.04
N LYS A 54 -22.50 4.72 -26.20
CA LYS A 54 -23.37 5.89 -26.03
C LYS A 54 -23.29 6.46 -24.61
N PRO A 55 -23.63 7.76 -24.42
CA PRO A 55 -23.74 8.33 -23.08
C PRO A 55 -24.77 7.57 -22.22
N LEU A 56 -24.46 7.38 -20.93
CA LEU A 56 -25.39 6.71 -20.00
C LEU A 56 -26.76 7.44 -19.92
N ALA A 57 -26.75 8.77 -19.96
CA ALA A 57 -27.95 9.58 -19.83
C ALA A 57 -28.94 9.35 -20.97
N ASP A 58 -28.46 9.05 -22.18
CA ASP A 58 -29.30 8.93 -23.40
C ASP A 58 -30.03 7.57 -23.45
N GLN A 59 -29.64 6.61 -22.63
CA GLN A 59 -30.13 5.23 -22.68
C GLN A 59 -30.64 4.72 -21.33
N ARG A 60 -30.90 5.60 -20.35
CA ARG A 60 -31.28 5.25 -18.98
C ARG A 60 -30.22 4.35 -18.28
N GLY A 61 -28.97 4.48 -18.70
CA GLY A 61 -27.85 3.80 -18.04
C GLY A 61 -27.59 4.38 -16.65
N ALA A 62 -27.04 3.56 -15.77
CA ALA A 62 -26.74 3.95 -14.40
C ALA A 62 -25.47 3.30 -13.88
N ILE A 63 -24.79 4.00 -12.96
CA ILE A 63 -23.77 3.40 -12.10
C ILE A 63 -24.49 2.65 -10.97
N VAL A 64 -24.11 1.41 -10.76
CA VAL A 64 -24.72 0.52 -9.77
C VAL A 64 -23.86 0.45 -8.52
N GLU A 65 -22.53 0.37 -8.70
CA GLU A 65 -21.59 0.17 -7.60
C GLU A 65 -20.23 0.82 -7.88
N VAL A 66 -19.56 1.26 -6.79
CA VAL A 66 -18.17 1.73 -6.82
C VAL A 66 -17.36 0.93 -5.80
N ASN A 67 -16.43 0.13 -6.29
CA ASN A 67 -15.64 -0.84 -5.52
C ASN A 67 -14.25 -0.31 -5.21
N ALA A 68 -13.86 -0.30 -3.91
CA ALA A 68 -12.54 0.14 -3.44
C ALA A 68 -11.41 -0.87 -3.73
N GLY A 69 -11.76 -2.12 -4.01
CA GLY A 69 -10.81 -3.20 -4.27
C GLY A 69 -11.18 -3.99 -5.52
N PRO A 70 -11.08 -3.40 -6.73
CA PRO A 70 -11.51 -4.05 -7.95
C PRO A 70 -10.67 -5.29 -8.27
N GLY A 71 -11.33 -6.35 -8.76
CA GLY A 71 -10.65 -7.49 -9.36
C GLY A 71 -9.96 -7.10 -10.66
N LEU A 72 -8.69 -7.42 -10.82
CA LEU A 72 -7.94 -7.06 -12.03
C LEU A 72 -7.93 -8.19 -13.08
N LEU A 73 -8.27 -9.41 -12.69
CA LEU A 73 -8.10 -10.58 -13.55
C LEU A 73 -8.91 -10.51 -14.85
N MET A 74 -10.13 -10.01 -14.78
CA MET A 74 -11.01 -9.84 -15.95
C MET A 74 -10.43 -8.91 -17.01
N HIS A 75 -9.68 -7.90 -16.59
CA HIS A 75 -8.99 -6.98 -17.50
C HIS A 75 -7.68 -7.55 -18.04
N LEU A 76 -6.95 -8.31 -17.22
CA LEU A 76 -5.67 -8.92 -17.60
C LEU A 76 -5.86 -10.15 -18.50
N LYS A 77 -6.98 -10.88 -18.32
CA LYS A 77 -7.32 -12.09 -19.05
C LYS A 77 -8.83 -12.13 -19.37
N PRO A 78 -9.33 -11.21 -20.25
CA PRO A 78 -10.71 -11.24 -20.65
C PRO A 78 -11.04 -12.55 -21.37
N GLY A 79 -12.31 -13.00 -21.29
CA GLY A 79 -12.79 -14.14 -22.05
C GLY A 79 -12.79 -13.90 -23.55
N VAL A 80 -13.05 -12.65 -23.95
CA VAL A 80 -13.02 -12.19 -25.36
C VAL A 80 -12.42 -10.77 -25.40
N GLY A 81 -11.56 -10.51 -26.37
CA GLY A 81 -10.95 -9.20 -26.58
C GLY A 81 -9.46 -9.15 -26.20
N LYS A 82 -8.98 -7.96 -25.86
CA LYS A 82 -7.55 -7.73 -25.62
C LYS A 82 -7.24 -7.65 -24.12
N PRO A 83 -6.16 -8.32 -23.64
CA PRO A 83 -5.64 -8.05 -22.31
C PRO A 83 -5.30 -6.57 -22.11
N ARG A 84 -5.73 -5.99 -20.98
CA ARG A 84 -5.43 -4.59 -20.63
C ARG A 84 -4.47 -4.56 -19.46
N PRO A 85 -3.35 -3.85 -19.57
CA PRO A 85 -2.33 -3.78 -18.52
C PRO A 85 -2.76 -2.80 -17.39
N VAL A 86 -3.92 -3.02 -16.78
CA VAL A 86 -4.50 -2.14 -15.75
C VAL A 86 -3.59 -2.02 -14.53
N GLY A 87 -2.89 -3.09 -14.15
CA GLY A 87 -1.90 -3.05 -13.07
C GLY A 87 -0.75 -2.08 -13.35
N LYS A 88 -0.30 -1.98 -14.61
CA LYS A 88 0.70 -1.01 -15.03
C LYS A 88 0.17 0.42 -14.87
N ALA A 89 -1.05 0.69 -15.34
CA ALA A 89 -1.67 2.01 -15.19
C ALA A 89 -1.82 2.42 -13.71
N ILE A 90 -2.20 1.48 -12.84
CA ILE A 90 -2.27 1.71 -11.39
C ILE A 90 -0.89 2.07 -10.83
N VAL A 91 0.15 1.32 -11.17
CA VAL A 91 1.52 1.59 -10.68
C VAL A 91 2.04 2.94 -11.20
N GLU A 92 1.81 3.26 -12.48
CA GLU A 92 2.21 4.54 -13.06
C GLU A 92 1.45 5.74 -12.45
N HIS A 93 0.20 5.53 -12.01
CA HIS A 93 -0.57 6.53 -11.28
C HIS A 93 -0.03 6.74 -9.87
N LEU A 94 0.26 5.66 -9.14
CA LEU A 94 0.79 5.72 -7.77
C LEU A 94 2.24 6.21 -7.70
N PHE A 95 3.04 5.90 -8.71
CA PHE A 95 4.46 6.23 -8.81
C PHE A 95 4.75 6.92 -10.16
N PRO A 96 4.46 8.21 -10.29
CA PRO A 96 4.76 8.96 -11.51
C PRO A 96 6.22 8.85 -11.92
N SER A 97 6.51 9.00 -13.19
CA SER A 97 7.86 8.91 -13.75
C SER A 97 8.86 9.76 -12.97
N GLY A 98 9.98 9.15 -12.59
CA GLY A 98 11.04 9.79 -11.80
C GLY A 98 10.89 9.66 -10.29
N THR A 99 9.81 9.06 -9.78
CA THR A 99 9.69 8.67 -8.37
C THR A 99 10.10 7.21 -8.19
N ASP A 100 10.87 6.92 -7.15
CA ASP A 100 11.25 5.56 -6.77
C ASP A 100 10.36 4.98 -5.65
N GLY A 101 9.34 5.74 -5.24
CA GLY A 101 8.42 5.37 -4.16
C GLY A 101 9.07 5.31 -2.78
N ARG A 102 10.25 5.90 -2.62
CA ARG A 102 11.04 5.82 -1.39
C ARG A 102 10.99 7.11 -0.61
N ILE A 103 11.01 6.97 0.71
CA ILE A 103 11.20 8.06 1.66
C ILE A 103 12.58 7.97 2.29
N PRO A 104 13.15 9.08 2.76
CA PRO A 104 14.34 9.05 3.60
C PRO A 104 14.16 8.13 4.79
N LEU A 105 15.08 7.18 4.97
CA LEU A 105 15.03 6.16 6.01
C LEU A 105 16.35 6.10 6.76
N VAL A 106 16.26 6.13 8.09
CA VAL A 106 17.37 5.91 9.01
C VAL A 106 17.14 4.63 9.78
N GLY A 107 18.04 3.66 9.62
CA GLY A 107 18.05 2.44 10.41
C GLY A 107 19.04 2.58 11.57
N VAL A 108 18.61 2.29 12.80
CA VAL A 108 19.47 2.37 14.00
C VAL A 108 19.54 1.03 14.70
N THR A 109 20.74 0.54 14.92
CA THR A 109 20.98 -0.68 15.68
C THR A 109 22.13 -0.51 16.69
N GLY A 110 22.42 -1.53 17.46
CA GLY A 110 23.48 -1.60 18.47
C GLY A 110 22.98 -2.17 19.80
N SER A 111 23.90 -2.33 20.75
CA SER A 111 23.59 -2.91 22.06
C SER A 111 22.83 -1.94 22.97
N HIS A 112 23.26 -0.68 23.04
CA HIS A 112 22.69 0.35 23.90
C HIS A 112 22.52 1.69 23.16
N GLY A 113 21.63 2.55 23.65
CA GLY A 113 21.45 3.92 23.14
C GLY A 113 20.61 4.04 21.86
N LYS A 114 20.20 2.94 21.24
CA LYS A 114 19.37 2.93 20.01
C LYS A 114 18.16 3.86 20.11
N THR A 115 17.33 3.63 21.11
CA THR A 115 16.07 4.36 21.30
C THR A 115 16.29 5.85 21.43
N THR A 116 17.29 6.26 22.21
CA THR A 116 17.66 7.69 22.39
C THR A 116 18.06 8.31 21.07
N VAL A 117 18.92 7.66 20.29
CA VAL A 117 19.37 8.14 18.98
C VAL A 117 18.20 8.20 18.00
N CYS A 118 17.34 7.18 17.98
CA CYS A 118 16.13 7.18 17.16
C CYS A 118 15.24 8.39 17.43
N HIS A 119 14.94 8.67 18.70
CA HIS A 119 14.11 9.80 19.09
C HIS A 119 14.75 11.15 18.74
N LEU A 120 16.07 11.31 18.90
CA LEU A 120 16.78 12.54 18.53
C LEU A 120 16.70 12.77 17.01
N ILE A 121 16.99 11.75 16.22
CA ILE A 121 16.92 11.84 14.75
C ILE A 121 15.48 12.13 14.29
N ALA A 122 14.50 11.40 14.80
CA ALA A 122 13.09 11.63 14.47
C ALA A 122 12.66 13.06 14.84
N ARG A 123 13.13 13.58 15.97
CA ARG A 123 12.88 14.96 16.37
C ARG A 123 13.46 15.98 15.41
N LEU A 124 14.69 15.77 14.95
CA LEU A 124 15.35 16.66 13.97
C LEU A 124 14.62 16.65 12.63
N LEU A 125 14.21 15.48 12.15
CA LEU A 125 13.42 15.35 10.92
C LEU A 125 12.07 16.05 11.03
N THR A 126 11.36 15.90 12.15
CA THR A 126 10.09 16.60 12.40
C THR A 126 10.32 18.14 12.44
N LEU A 127 11.41 18.61 13.05
CA LEU A 127 11.75 20.03 13.09
C LEU A 127 12.12 20.59 11.70
N SER A 128 12.61 19.72 10.79
CA SER A 128 12.84 20.13 9.40
C SER A 128 11.56 20.17 8.55
N GLY A 129 10.39 19.97 9.15
CA GLY A 129 9.09 20.06 8.50
C GLY A 129 8.59 18.75 7.87
N LYS A 130 9.28 17.62 8.07
CA LYS A 130 8.84 16.33 7.53
C LYS A 130 7.87 15.61 8.47
N HIS A 131 6.82 15.03 7.92
CA HIS A 131 6.00 14.06 8.64
C HIS A 131 6.80 12.78 8.90
N THR A 132 7.22 12.60 10.15
CA THR A 132 8.19 11.58 10.52
C THR A 132 7.53 10.39 11.20
N GLY A 133 7.79 9.19 10.70
CA GLY A 133 7.47 7.92 11.36
C GLY A 133 8.66 7.42 12.18
N LEU A 134 8.38 7.00 13.43
CA LEU A 134 9.37 6.37 14.29
C LEU A 134 8.83 5.06 14.85
N ALA A 135 9.54 3.97 14.63
CA ALA A 135 9.32 2.69 15.31
C ALA A 135 10.50 2.42 16.23
N SER A 136 10.24 2.27 17.53
CA SER A 136 11.27 2.08 18.56
C SER A 136 10.77 1.19 19.69
N SER A 137 11.66 0.74 20.56
CA SER A 137 11.30 -0.03 21.76
C SER A 137 10.34 0.73 22.69
N ASN A 138 10.35 2.07 22.64
CA ASN A 138 9.41 2.89 23.40
C ASN A 138 8.04 3.04 22.73
N GLY A 139 7.84 2.54 21.52
CA GLY A 139 6.59 2.59 20.82
C GLY A 139 6.67 3.07 19.37
N LEU A 140 5.50 3.27 18.78
CA LEU A 140 5.32 3.75 17.43
C LEU A 140 4.81 5.19 17.47
N PHE A 141 5.47 6.07 16.72
CA PHE A 141 5.16 7.50 16.72
C PHE A 141 4.97 7.99 15.29
N LEU A 142 4.01 8.90 15.13
CA LEU A 142 3.82 9.73 13.95
C LEU A 142 4.01 11.17 14.40
N ASP A 143 5.08 11.80 13.98
CA ASP A 143 5.59 13.07 14.51
C ASP A 143 5.74 13.02 16.05
N ARG A 144 4.93 13.81 16.77
CA ARG A 144 4.91 13.81 18.24
C ARG A 144 3.84 12.89 18.85
N ARG A 145 2.94 12.35 18.01
CA ARG A 145 1.83 11.52 18.49
C ARG A 145 2.29 10.08 18.63
N ARG A 146 2.25 9.56 19.83
CA ARG A 146 2.46 8.15 20.11
C ARG A 146 1.19 7.36 19.79
N SER A 147 1.27 6.43 18.83
CA SER A 147 0.16 5.59 18.40
C SER A 147 0.18 4.19 19.02
N SER A 148 1.33 3.74 19.50
CA SER A 148 1.48 2.49 20.25
C SER A 148 2.44 2.67 21.43
N GLN A 149 2.18 1.97 22.54
CA GLN A 149 3.04 1.97 23.75
C GLN A 149 3.85 0.66 23.89
N ARG A 150 3.67 -0.28 22.97
CA ARG A 150 4.39 -1.56 22.97
C ARG A 150 5.80 -1.35 22.41
N ASP A 151 6.66 -2.35 22.63
CA ASP A 151 7.92 -2.44 21.90
C ASP A 151 7.62 -2.57 20.40
N CYS A 152 8.13 -1.61 19.64
CA CYS A 152 7.95 -1.48 18.18
C CYS A 152 9.31 -1.56 17.44
N ALA A 153 10.38 -2.03 18.08
CA ALA A 153 11.67 -2.27 17.44
C ALA A 153 11.68 -3.61 16.68
N ASN A 154 10.68 -3.86 15.85
CA ASN A 154 10.43 -5.11 15.14
C ASN A 154 9.97 -4.85 13.70
N TRP A 155 9.96 -5.92 12.88
CA TRP A 155 9.63 -5.87 11.46
C TRP A 155 8.20 -5.33 11.21
N GLU A 156 7.21 -5.82 11.95
CA GLU A 156 5.80 -5.44 11.76
C GLU A 156 5.60 -3.94 11.96
N SER A 157 6.15 -3.38 13.02
CA SER A 157 6.02 -1.96 13.34
C SER A 157 6.74 -1.08 12.32
N ALA A 158 7.93 -1.48 11.88
CA ALA A 158 8.66 -0.82 10.81
C ALA A 158 7.87 -0.84 9.51
N HIS A 159 7.32 -1.98 9.13
CA HIS A 159 6.49 -2.13 7.94
C HIS A 159 5.23 -1.25 7.99
N ARG A 160 4.57 -1.14 9.15
CA ARG A 160 3.42 -0.23 9.34
C ARG A 160 3.77 1.24 9.10
N ILE A 161 4.96 1.68 9.53
CA ILE A 161 5.45 3.03 9.22
C ILE A 161 5.64 3.22 7.71
N LEU A 162 6.26 2.25 7.04
CA LEU A 162 6.57 2.34 5.61
C LEU A 162 5.32 2.28 4.71
N LEU A 163 4.24 1.64 5.17
CA LEU A 163 2.95 1.63 4.47
C LEU A 163 2.13 2.91 4.67
N ASN A 164 2.51 3.77 5.61
CA ASN A 164 1.74 4.97 5.90
C ASN A 164 2.07 6.08 4.91
N ARG A 165 1.13 6.41 4.03
CA ARG A 165 1.28 7.43 2.98
C ARG A 165 1.55 8.85 3.50
N ALA A 166 1.21 9.15 4.75
CA ALA A 166 1.49 10.45 5.36
C ALA A 166 2.94 10.58 5.85
N VAL A 167 3.69 9.47 5.94
CA VAL A 167 5.08 9.51 6.41
C VAL A 167 6.02 9.91 5.27
N GLU A 168 6.76 10.99 5.48
CA GLU A 168 7.73 11.53 4.53
C GLU A 168 9.19 11.21 4.89
N ALA A 169 9.44 10.74 6.12
CA ALA A 169 10.74 10.23 6.57
C ALA A 169 10.53 9.20 7.69
N ALA A 170 11.37 8.16 7.74
CA ALA A 170 11.25 7.11 8.73
C ALA A 170 12.55 6.93 9.53
N VAL A 171 12.39 6.67 10.84
CA VAL A 171 13.47 6.25 11.73
C VAL A 171 13.07 4.92 12.36
N LEU A 172 13.87 3.90 12.12
CA LEU A 172 13.54 2.54 12.52
C LEU A 172 14.62 2.00 13.46
N GLU A 173 14.22 1.73 14.70
CA GLU A 173 15.05 1.00 15.65
C GLU A 173 15.00 -0.49 15.31
N ASN A 174 16.16 -1.09 15.11
CA ASN A 174 16.30 -2.50 14.80
C ASN A 174 16.93 -3.21 16.02
N GLY A 175 16.16 -4.07 16.69
CA GLY A 175 16.64 -4.94 17.74
C GLY A 175 17.57 -6.02 17.17
N GLY A 176 18.63 -6.38 17.90
CA GLY A 176 19.56 -7.42 17.42
C GLY A 176 18.86 -8.76 17.18
N ASP A 177 17.99 -9.17 18.08
CA ASP A 177 17.23 -10.41 17.95
C ASP A 177 16.22 -10.34 16.82
N SER A 178 15.53 -9.21 16.65
CA SER A 178 14.57 -9.01 15.54
C SER A 178 15.26 -9.06 14.18
N ILE A 179 16.46 -8.51 14.05
CA ILE A 179 17.23 -8.61 12.78
C ILE A 179 17.51 -10.06 12.42
N LEU A 180 17.85 -10.89 13.40
CA LEU A 180 18.22 -12.29 13.17
C LEU A 180 17.00 -13.19 12.92
N THR A 181 15.86 -12.89 13.51
CA THR A 181 14.64 -13.71 13.44
C THR A 181 13.67 -13.28 12.38
N GLU A 182 13.49 -11.98 12.16
CA GLU A 182 12.49 -11.38 11.28
C GLU A 182 13.11 -10.68 10.07
N GLY A 183 14.38 -10.31 10.13
CA GLY A 183 15.05 -9.48 9.15
C GLY A 183 14.72 -7.99 9.30
N LEU A 184 15.04 -7.22 8.26
CA LEU A 184 14.70 -5.80 8.16
C LEU A 184 13.45 -5.61 7.31
N ALA A 185 12.58 -4.68 7.68
CA ALA A 185 11.39 -4.33 6.91
C ALA A 185 11.71 -3.50 5.64
N TYR A 186 12.97 -3.26 5.35
CA TYR A 186 13.46 -2.48 4.22
C TYR A 186 14.71 -3.13 3.61
N ASP A 187 14.92 -2.92 2.34
CA ASP A 187 16.07 -3.45 1.57
C ASP A 187 17.30 -2.55 1.66
N ARG A 188 17.10 -1.24 1.88
CA ARG A 188 18.16 -0.25 2.03
C ARG A 188 17.68 0.96 2.85
N CYS A 189 18.61 1.63 3.49
CA CYS A 189 18.39 2.93 4.16
C CYS A 189 19.40 3.95 3.65
N GLN A 190 19.07 5.23 3.74
CA GLN A 190 20.00 6.31 3.40
C GLN A 190 21.08 6.46 4.46
N VAL A 191 20.74 6.20 5.74
CA VAL A 191 21.68 6.28 6.86
C VAL A 191 21.49 5.06 7.75
N GLY A 192 22.56 4.32 7.94
CA GLY A 192 22.65 3.26 8.96
C GLY A 192 23.47 3.75 10.15
N VAL A 193 22.92 3.62 11.36
CA VAL A 193 23.59 3.98 12.60
C VAL A 193 23.80 2.74 13.46
N ILE A 194 25.04 2.48 13.83
CA ILE A 194 25.43 1.47 14.83
C ILE A 194 25.93 2.23 16.06
N THR A 195 25.16 2.22 17.15
CA THR A 195 25.51 2.99 18.35
C THR A 195 26.72 2.41 19.05
N ASN A 196 26.71 1.10 19.24
CA ASN A 196 27.81 0.30 19.79
C ASN A 196 27.54 -1.19 19.58
N ILE A 197 28.58 -2.00 19.69
CA ILE A 197 28.47 -3.46 19.66
C ILE A 197 29.19 -3.98 20.90
N VAL A 198 28.43 -4.61 21.80
CA VAL A 198 28.99 -5.31 22.97
C VAL A 198 28.86 -6.80 22.71
N PHE A 199 29.99 -7.50 22.66
CA PHE A 199 30.02 -8.95 22.59
C PHE A 199 29.89 -9.52 23.98
N ALA A 200 28.76 -10.18 24.30
CA ALA A 200 28.70 -11.03 25.50
C ALA A 200 29.39 -12.36 25.17
N VAL A 201 30.56 -12.57 25.68
CA VAL A 201 31.19 -13.91 25.71
C VAL A 201 30.51 -14.70 26.83
N ALA A 202 29.58 -15.58 26.46
CA ALA A 202 29.06 -16.57 27.41
C ALA A 202 30.18 -17.57 27.71
N ILE A 203 30.91 -17.41 28.84
CA ILE A 203 31.76 -18.44 29.35
C ILE A 203 30.81 -19.48 29.96
N GLN A 204 30.57 -20.58 29.24
CA GLN A 204 30.00 -21.77 29.87
C GLN A 204 31.06 -22.32 30.84
N ALA A 205 30.85 -22.08 32.13
CA ALA A 205 31.53 -22.82 33.16
C ALA A 205 31.03 -24.27 33.08
N ASN A 206 31.81 -25.15 32.48
CA ASN A 206 31.61 -26.57 32.60
C ASN A 206 31.88 -26.92 34.05
N ASN A 207 30.83 -27.11 34.85
CA ASN A 207 30.93 -27.79 36.13
C ASN A 207 31.14 -29.27 35.83
N ALA A 208 32.35 -29.73 36.01
CA ALA A 208 32.71 -31.15 36.10
C ALA A 208 32.24 -31.72 37.44
#